data_9fdbcc71d843b019a1fa003c74e8ada3
#
_entry.id   9fdbcc71d843b019a1fa003c74e8ada3
#
_cell.length_a   1.000
_cell.length_b   1.000
_cell.length_c   1.000
_cell.angle_alpha   90.00
_cell.angle_beta   90.00
_cell.angle_gamma   90.00
#
_symmetry.space_group_name_H-M   'P 1'
#
loop_
_entity.id
_entity.type
_entity.pdbx_description
1 polymer ?
#
loop_
_entity_poly.entity_id
_entity_poly.type
_entity_poly.pdbx_seq_one_letter_code
_entity_poly.pdbx_strand_id
1 'polypeptide(L)'
;MDKKKGYYIHFDARQSIGVSKKIDMQITELGRQFYMKEIPITAVPRSLMKRILGLFPLASIPRDYDKVWSQMDNPDFIYMRRTVVDHDYLNFLKKIKKKYPRCKVIVEIFTYPYDKDDFGKWNAWPFYLKEIIYRRQLKKYVDRFVTYSRDKEIFGVQTIRTTNGVDLHQIKPVTGEYSPGRIVLVGVAYMQRQHGYERLIMGLKEYYDRANAERKVYLYLVGDGPEKEFYQKLVSLYHLQDYVKFYPTMTGKELDEVYDQADIALASFGFYKAGVYHSNSSLKVCECLAKGLPFATGCTIAGIEDTCPFMFLFPNDKSIVSIEELVNKFDQLRSQGSKLKSELAKEIRNFATEKVSMEKVMKPIIEYINE
;
A
#
# COMPACT_ATOMS: atom_id res chain seq x y z
N MET A 1 -27.11 -2.77 23.72
CA MET A 1 -27.31 -2.12 22.41
C MET A 1 -26.91 -3.12 21.34
N ASP A 2 -27.76 -3.37 20.38
CA ASP A 2 -27.41 -4.22 19.25
C ASP A 2 -26.27 -3.57 18.47
N LYS A 3 -25.29 -4.38 18.05
CA LYS A 3 -24.19 -3.89 17.23
C LYS A 3 -24.72 -3.36 15.88
N LYS A 4 -24.24 -2.18 15.44
CA LYS A 4 -24.55 -1.64 14.10
C LYS A 4 -24.17 -2.68 13.03
N LYS A 5 -25.00 -2.79 11.98
CA LYS A 5 -24.78 -3.71 10.84
C LYS A 5 -23.98 -3.00 9.75
N GLY A 6 -22.81 -3.52 9.44
CA GLY A 6 -21.93 -3.03 8.38
C GLY A 6 -21.71 -4.04 7.26
N TYR A 7 -21.59 -3.54 6.04
CA TYR A 7 -21.26 -4.35 4.87
C TYR A 7 -19.99 -3.86 4.24
N TYR A 8 -19.02 -4.78 4.08
CA TYR A 8 -17.77 -4.49 3.37
C TYR A 8 -17.93 -4.94 1.91
N ILE A 9 -17.93 -3.98 0.98
CA ILE A 9 -18.15 -4.26 -0.44
C ILE A 9 -16.87 -3.97 -1.23
N HIS A 10 -16.45 -4.89 -2.06
CA HIS A 10 -15.33 -4.69 -2.96
C HIS A 10 -15.57 -5.33 -4.35
N PHE A 11 -14.86 -4.83 -5.35
CA PHE A 11 -14.99 -5.24 -6.74
C PHE A 11 -13.73 -6.01 -7.14
N ASP A 12 -13.81 -7.36 -7.14
CA ASP A 12 -12.70 -8.28 -7.50
C ASP A 12 -11.33 -7.94 -6.87
N ALA A 13 -11.35 -7.34 -5.67
CA ALA A 13 -10.13 -6.80 -5.06
C ALA A 13 -9.21 -7.86 -4.45
N ARG A 14 -9.66 -9.11 -4.33
CA ARG A 14 -8.87 -10.19 -3.70
C ARG A 14 -7.86 -10.89 -4.61
N GLN A 15 -7.60 -10.34 -5.80
CA GLN A 15 -6.62 -10.91 -6.76
C GLN A 15 -5.16 -10.74 -6.31
N SER A 16 -4.87 -9.77 -5.45
CA SER A 16 -3.55 -9.54 -4.88
C SER A 16 -3.49 -10.00 -3.43
N ILE A 17 -2.46 -10.76 -3.06
CA ILE A 17 -2.26 -11.28 -1.69
C ILE A 17 -2.25 -10.13 -0.67
N GLY A 18 -1.52 -9.04 -0.95
CA GLY A 18 -1.44 -7.89 -0.04
C GLY A 18 -2.78 -7.18 0.14
N VAL A 19 -3.55 -7.02 -0.94
CA VAL A 19 -4.89 -6.41 -0.87
C VAL A 19 -5.87 -7.32 -0.14
N SER A 20 -5.81 -8.65 -0.38
CA SER A 20 -6.64 -9.62 0.33
C SER A 20 -6.41 -9.57 1.84
N LYS A 21 -5.14 -9.63 2.28
CA LYS A 21 -4.77 -9.49 3.70
C LYS A 21 -5.29 -8.17 4.31
N LYS A 22 -5.17 -7.07 3.58
CA LYS A 22 -5.67 -5.77 4.04
C LYS A 22 -7.19 -5.79 4.26
N ILE A 23 -7.96 -6.35 3.32
CA ILE A 23 -9.42 -6.49 3.45
C ILE A 23 -9.76 -7.29 4.70
N ASP A 24 -9.08 -8.42 4.92
CA ASP A 24 -9.30 -9.27 6.10
C ASP A 24 -9.02 -8.50 7.40
N MET A 25 -7.92 -7.75 7.47
CA MET A 25 -7.57 -6.93 8.63
C MET A 25 -8.59 -5.82 8.88
N GLN A 26 -9.08 -5.14 7.84
CA GLN A 26 -10.08 -4.08 7.96
C GLN A 26 -11.43 -4.66 8.43
N ILE A 27 -11.88 -5.79 7.87
CA ILE A 27 -13.11 -6.46 8.29
C ILE A 27 -13.00 -6.94 9.74
N THR A 28 -11.87 -7.52 10.12
CA THR A 28 -11.60 -7.97 11.49
C THR A 28 -11.69 -6.80 12.47
N GLU A 29 -11.05 -5.68 12.15
CA GLU A 29 -11.03 -4.50 13.02
C GLU A 29 -12.42 -3.88 13.17
N LEU A 30 -13.15 -3.71 12.07
CA LEU A 30 -14.55 -3.26 12.13
C LEU A 30 -15.43 -4.25 12.89
N GLY A 31 -15.20 -5.55 12.74
CA GLY A 31 -15.93 -6.63 13.39
C GLY A 31 -15.79 -6.66 14.92
N ARG A 32 -14.77 -5.99 15.48
CA ARG A 32 -14.64 -5.84 16.94
C ARG A 32 -15.81 -5.03 17.53
N GLN A 33 -16.30 -4.03 16.79
CA GLN A 33 -17.35 -3.13 17.27
C GLN A 33 -18.69 -3.33 16.55
N PHE A 34 -18.70 -3.79 15.31
CA PHE A 34 -19.88 -3.89 14.46
C PHE A 34 -20.13 -5.33 14.01
N TYR A 35 -21.36 -5.61 13.59
CA TYR A 35 -21.64 -6.83 12.83
C TYR A 35 -21.24 -6.61 11.38
N MET A 36 -20.21 -7.33 10.92
CA MET A 36 -19.64 -7.16 9.57
C MET A 36 -19.97 -8.33 8.66
N LYS A 37 -20.37 -8.04 7.42
CA LYS A 37 -20.51 -9.01 6.34
C LYS A 37 -19.77 -8.52 5.10
N GLU A 38 -18.93 -9.38 4.54
CA GLU A 38 -18.24 -9.13 3.27
C GLU A 38 -19.17 -9.50 2.10
N ILE A 39 -19.21 -8.64 1.07
CA ILE A 39 -19.93 -8.91 -0.17
C ILE A 39 -19.01 -8.59 -1.35
N PRO A 40 -18.37 -9.58 -1.96
CA PRO A 40 -17.62 -9.38 -3.19
C PRO A 40 -18.56 -9.21 -4.38
N ILE A 41 -18.36 -8.16 -5.16
CA ILE A 41 -19.03 -7.94 -6.44
C ILE A 41 -18.08 -8.43 -7.54
N THR A 42 -18.53 -9.43 -8.29
CA THR A 42 -17.81 -9.99 -9.42
C THR A 42 -18.24 -9.33 -10.73
N ALA A 43 -17.34 -9.26 -11.70
CA ALA A 43 -17.70 -8.89 -13.05
C ALA A 43 -18.58 -9.98 -13.68
N VAL A 44 -19.66 -9.58 -14.33
CA VAL A 44 -20.50 -10.53 -15.08
C VAL A 44 -19.79 -10.93 -16.36
N PRO A 45 -19.69 -12.25 -16.69
CA PRO A 45 -19.14 -12.73 -17.96
C PRO A 45 -19.83 -12.08 -19.17
N ARG A 46 -19.05 -11.67 -20.17
CA ARG A 46 -19.57 -10.93 -21.33
C ARG A 46 -19.33 -11.66 -22.63
N SER A 47 -20.32 -11.58 -23.52
CA SER A 47 -20.09 -11.81 -24.95
C SER A 47 -19.17 -10.71 -25.53
N LEU A 48 -18.46 -11.01 -26.62
CA LEU A 48 -17.56 -10.06 -27.28
C LEU A 48 -18.27 -8.73 -27.61
N MET A 49 -19.51 -8.78 -28.07
CA MET A 49 -20.32 -7.60 -28.38
C MET A 49 -20.54 -6.71 -27.15
N LYS A 50 -20.85 -7.30 -25.97
CA LYS A 50 -21.03 -6.55 -24.72
C LYS A 50 -19.72 -5.96 -24.20
N ARG A 51 -18.56 -6.57 -24.53
CA ARG A 51 -17.24 -5.98 -24.23
C ARG A 51 -17.00 -4.72 -25.05
N ILE A 52 -17.30 -4.76 -26.35
CA ILE A 52 -17.17 -3.60 -27.27
C ILE A 52 -18.13 -2.49 -26.85
N LEU A 53 -19.39 -2.79 -26.60
CA LEU A 53 -20.37 -1.81 -26.11
C LEU A 53 -19.94 -1.20 -24.78
N GLY A 54 -19.31 -1.98 -23.89
CA GLY A 54 -18.77 -1.48 -22.61
C GLY A 54 -17.66 -0.43 -22.75
N LEU A 55 -17.05 -0.25 -23.94
CA LEU A 55 -16.07 0.81 -24.18
C LEU A 55 -16.71 2.19 -24.39
N PHE A 56 -17.99 2.26 -24.73
CA PHE A 56 -18.65 3.56 -24.87
C PHE A 56 -18.77 4.28 -23.52
N PRO A 57 -18.53 5.59 -23.45
CA PRO A 57 -18.50 6.37 -22.21
C PRO A 57 -19.78 6.28 -21.37
N LEU A 58 -20.94 6.19 -22.03
CA LEU A 58 -22.26 6.10 -21.37
C LEU A 58 -22.68 4.66 -21.04
N ALA A 59 -21.98 3.65 -21.54
CA ALA A 59 -22.28 2.26 -21.22
C ALA A 59 -21.71 1.88 -19.86
N SER A 60 -22.47 1.13 -19.06
CA SER A 60 -22.03 0.68 -17.75
C SER A 60 -21.12 -0.55 -17.83
N ILE A 61 -20.28 -0.70 -16.81
CA ILE A 61 -19.51 -1.92 -16.58
C ILE A 61 -20.46 -2.91 -15.86
N PRO A 62 -20.84 -4.04 -16.48
CA PRO A 62 -21.74 -4.99 -15.84
C PRO A 62 -21.13 -5.58 -14.57
N ARG A 63 -21.85 -5.39 -13.46
CA ARG A 63 -21.52 -5.89 -12.14
C ARG A 63 -22.78 -6.49 -11.52
N ASP A 64 -22.62 -7.55 -10.74
CA ASP A 64 -23.73 -8.22 -10.10
C ASP A 64 -24.17 -7.48 -8.83
N TYR A 65 -24.92 -6.38 -9.00
CA TYR A 65 -25.52 -5.65 -7.90
C TYR A 65 -26.69 -6.40 -7.25
N ASP A 66 -27.34 -7.31 -7.95
CA ASP A 66 -28.47 -8.07 -7.41
C ASP A 66 -27.99 -9.01 -6.30
N LYS A 67 -26.77 -9.54 -6.43
CA LYS A 67 -26.12 -10.29 -5.36
C LYS A 67 -25.97 -9.47 -4.07
N VAL A 68 -25.67 -8.18 -4.19
CA VAL A 68 -25.57 -7.29 -3.01
C VAL A 68 -26.94 -7.12 -2.37
N TRP A 69 -27.98 -6.87 -3.19
CA TRP A 69 -29.34 -6.68 -2.70
C TRP A 69 -29.89 -7.91 -2.00
N SER A 70 -29.59 -9.12 -2.50
CA SER A 70 -30.04 -10.38 -1.88
C SER A 70 -29.35 -10.68 -0.55
N GLN A 71 -28.19 -10.08 -0.29
CA GLN A 71 -27.38 -10.33 0.89
C GLN A 71 -27.41 -9.21 1.93
N MET A 72 -27.93 -8.04 1.57
CA MET A 72 -27.93 -6.84 2.39
C MET A 72 -29.30 -6.64 3.04
N ASP A 73 -29.33 -6.61 4.36
CA ASP A 73 -30.53 -6.36 5.17
C ASP A 73 -30.24 -5.23 6.16
N ASN A 74 -31.00 -4.14 6.02
CA ASN A 74 -31.03 -2.96 6.90
C ASN A 74 -29.64 -2.49 7.39
N PRO A 75 -28.76 -2.03 6.47
CA PRO A 75 -27.42 -1.57 6.82
C PRO A 75 -27.42 -0.26 7.60
N ASP A 76 -26.63 -0.17 8.67
CA ASP A 76 -26.30 1.10 9.32
C ASP A 76 -25.18 1.83 8.55
N PHE A 77 -24.26 1.06 7.98
CA PHE A 77 -23.23 1.60 7.11
C PHE A 77 -22.75 0.59 6.07
N ILE A 78 -22.15 1.12 5.01
CA ILE A 78 -21.49 0.36 3.95
C ILE A 78 -20.09 0.93 3.79
N TYR A 79 -19.09 0.08 3.90
CA TYR A 79 -17.69 0.40 3.59
C TYR A 79 -17.33 -0.22 2.25
N MET A 80 -16.98 0.61 1.28
CA MET A 80 -16.72 0.15 -0.08
C MET A 80 -15.32 0.51 -0.53
N ARG A 81 -14.65 -0.40 -1.23
CA ARG A 81 -13.44 -0.05 -1.99
C ARG A 81 -13.83 0.60 -3.32
N ARG A 82 -13.10 1.66 -3.70
CA ARG A 82 -13.33 2.37 -4.96
C ARG A 82 -13.30 1.43 -6.19
N THR A 83 -14.15 1.69 -7.11
CA THR A 83 -14.17 1.12 -8.47
C THR A 83 -14.38 2.24 -9.48
N VAL A 84 -14.27 1.94 -10.79
CA VAL A 84 -14.62 2.90 -11.85
C VAL A 84 -16.07 3.34 -11.68
N VAL A 85 -16.30 4.66 -11.65
CA VAL A 85 -17.63 5.24 -11.50
C VAL A 85 -18.33 5.29 -12.86
N ASP A 86 -19.46 4.63 -12.95
CA ASP A 86 -20.34 4.63 -14.11
C ASP A 86 -21.81 4.82 -13.70
N HIS A 87 -22.69 4.84 -14.67
CA HIS A 87 -24.12 5.05 -14.44
C HIS A 87 -24.72 4.01 -13.48
N ASP A 88 -24.41 2.72 -13.65
CA ASP A 88 -25.00 1.67 -12.80
C ASP A 88 -24.47 1.71 -11.37
N TYR A 89 -23.20 2.08 -11.18
CA TYR A 89 -22.65 2.31 -9.86
C TYR A 89 -23.36 3.46 -9.14
N LEU A 90 -23.60 4.59 -9.84
CA LEU A 90 -24.37 5.69 -9.25
C LEU A 90 -25.83 5.29 -8.95
N ASN A 91 -26.47 4.53 -9.83
CA ASN A 91 -27.82 4.03 -9.59
C ASN A 91 -27.86 3.07 -8.39
N PHE A 92 -26.85 2.24 -8.23
CA PHE A 92 -26.72 1.37 -7.06
C PHE A 92 -26.65 2.21 -5.78
N LEU A 93 -25.79 3.22 -5.71
CA LEU A 93 -25.67 4.12 -4.56
C LEU A 93 -26.98 4.91 -4.31
N LYS A 94 -27.62 5.40 -5.37
CA LYS A 94 -28.91 6.08 -5.29
C LYS A 94 -30.00 5.18 -4.70
N LYS A 95 -30.06 3.91 -5.11
CA LYS A 95 -31.00 2.92 -4.57
C LYS A 95 -30.73 2.66 -3.09
N ILE A 96 -29.45 2.57 -2.66
CA ILE A 96 -29.08 2.44 -1.25
C ILE A 96 -29.64 3.62 -0.45
N LYS A 97 -29.34 4.85 -0.86
CA LYS A 97 -29.80 6.04 -0.16
C LYS A 97 -31.31 6.19 -0.15
N LYS A 98 -32.01 5.75 -1.21
CA LYS A 98 -33.46 5.74 -1.27
C LYS A 98 -34.08 4.73 -0.30
N LYS A 99 -33.54 3.50 -0.24
CA LYS A 99 -34.10 2.41 0.59
C LYS A 99 -33.65 2.54 2.05
N TYR A 100 -32.44 3.01 2.28
CA TYR A 100 -31.81 3.16 3.60
C TYR A 100 -31.25 4.58 3.80
N PRO A 101 -32.11 5.60 4.03
CA PRO A 101 -31.68 7.01 4.05
C PRO A 101 -30.64 7.32 5.13
N ARG A 102 -30.65 6.58 6.24
CA ARG A 102 -29.73 6.74 7.37
C ARG A 102 -28.42 5.96 7.21
N CYS A 103 -28.34 5.07 6.23
CA CYS A 103 -27.13 4.27 6.00
C CYS A 103 -25.95 5.17 5.59
N LYS A 104 -24.85 5.10 6.32
CA LYS A 104 -23.62 5.80 5.99
C LYS A 104 -22.89 5.06 4.87
N VAL A 105 -22.64 5.72 3.74
CA VAL A 105 -21.91 5.19 2.61
C VAL A 105 -20.48 5.76 2.64
N ILE A 106 -19.51 4.91 2.91
CA ILE A 106 -18.09 5.23 3.04
C ILE A 106 -17.33 4.54 1.90
N VAL A 107 -16.56 5.30 1.11
CA VAL A 107 -15.81 4.75 -0.02
C VAL A 107 -14.32 5.00 0.17
N GLU A 108 -13.52 3.93 0.14
CA GLU A 108 -12.06 3.99 0.26
C GLU A 108 -11.41 4.26 -1.09
N ILE A 109 -10.66 5.36 -1.19
CA ILE A 109 -9.80 5.74 -2.32
C ILE A 109 -8.35 5.52 -1.89
N PHE A 110 -7.79 4.38 -2.25
CA PHE A 110 -6.46 3.94 -1.80
C PHE A 110 -5.28 4.65 -2.49
N THR A 111 -5.51 5.34 -3.61
CA THR A 111 -4.55 6.20 -4.30
C THR A 111 -5.30 7.44 -4.78
N TYR A 112 -4.80 8.63 -4.47
CA TYR A 112 -5.35 9.88 -4.97
C TYR A 112 -4.23 10.93 -5.11
N PRO A 113 -4.15 11.64 -6.22
CA PRO A 113 -4.94 11.49 -7.45
C PRO A 113 -4.60 10.18 -8.20
N TYR A 114 -5.61 9.53 -8.78
CA TYR A 114 -5.48 8.22 -9.44
C TYR A 114 -5.55 8.27 -10.96
N ASP A 115 -5.76 9.46 -11.53
CA ASP A 115 -6.01 9.59 -12.97
C ASP A 115 -4.86 9.05 -13.83
N LYS A 116 -3.60 9.27 -13.42
CA LYS A 116 -2.43 8.75 -14.13
C LYS A 116 -2.20 7.26 -13.90
N ASP A 117 -2.41 6.79 -12.68
CA ASP A 117 -2.15 5.39 -12.31
C ASP A 117 -3.16 4.45 -12.98
N ASP A 118 -4.45 4.78 -12.88
CA ASP A 118 -5.52 3.92 -13.39
C ASP A 118 -5.75 4.10 -14.90
N PHE A 119 -5.56 5.31 -15.42
CA PHE A 119 -5.98 5.70 -16.78
C PHE A 119 -4.84 6.22 -17.65
N GLY A 120 -3.60 6.18 -17.21
CA GLY A 120 -2.43 6.67 -17.96
C GLY A 120 -2.10 5.85 -19.22
N LYS A 121 -2.71 4.67 -19.41
CA LYS A 121 -2.57 3.85 -20.61
C LYS A 121 -3.62 4.24 -21.65
N TRP A 122 -3.24 4.28 -22.93
CA TRP A 122 -4.15 4.69 -24.01
C TRP A 122 -5.42 3.81 -24.11
N ASN A 123 -5.37 2.55 -23.73
CA ASN A 123 -6.52 1.64 -23.75
C ASN A 123 -7.47 1.82 -22.56
N ALA A 124 -7.11 2.65 -21.57
CA ALA A 124 -7.93 2.94 -20.40
C ALA A 124 -8.82 4.19 -20.57
N TRP A 125 -8.65 4.95 -21.67
CA TRP A 125 -9.39 6.20 -21.91
C TRP A 125 -10.93 6.06 -21.86
N PRO A 126 -11.57 4.96 -22.31
CA PRO A 126 -13.02 4.85 -22.21
C PRO A 126 -13.50 4.79 -20.74
N PHE A 127 -12.70 4.17 -19.87
CA PHE A 127 -12.98 4.12 -18.42
C PHE A 127 -12.73 5.47 -17.78
N TYR A 128 -11.71 6.21 -18.23
CA TYR A 128 -11.44 7.56 -17.76
C TYR A 128 -12.56 8.55 -18.11
N LEU A 129 -13.13 8.46 -19.32
CA LEU A 129 -14.28 9.27 -19.70
C LEU A 129 -15.51 8.99 -18.80
N LYS A 130 -15.80 7.71 -18.51
CA LYS A 130 -16.85 7.37 -17.53
C LYS A 130 -16.60 8.03 -16.19
N GLU A 131 -15.38 7.90 -15.69
CA GLU A 131 -14.97 8.44 -14.41
C GLU A 131 -15.20 9.99 -14.37
N ILE A 132 -14.77 10.72 -15.38
CA ILE A 132 -14.96 12.19 -15.47
C ILE A 132 -16.43 12.58 -15.49
N ILE A 133 -17.26 11.84 -16.24
CA ILE A 133 -18.70 12.14 -16.38
C ILE A 133 -19.45 11.94 -15.06
N TYR A 134 -19.11 10.87 -14.34
CA TYR A 134 -19.92 10.41 -13.22
C TYR A 134 -19.36 10.71 -11.84
N ARG A 135 -18.02 10.78 -11.64
CA ARG A 135 -17.40 10.87 -10.31
C ARG A 135 -17.83 12.07 -9.46
N ARG A 136 -18.13 13.22 -10.10
CA ARG A 136 -18.62 14.41 -9.38
C ARG A 136 -20.03 14.24 -8.80
N GLN A 137 -20.78 13.25 -9.27
CA GLN A 137 -22.12 12.95 -8.76
C GLN A 137 -22.07 12.12 -7.47
N LEU A 138 -20.91 11.54 -7.12
CA LEU A 138 -20.71 10.78 -5.89
C LEU A 138 -21.08 11.59 -4.64
N LYS A 139 -20.88 12.92 -4.66
CA LYS A 139 -21.25 13.83 -3.56
C LYS A 139 -22.73 13.77 -3.16
N LYS A 140 -23.60 13.20 -4.00
CA LYS A 140 -25.02 13.04 -3.70
C LYS A 140 -25.33 11.76 -2.89
N TYR A 141 -24.41 10.80 -2.87
CA TYR A 141 -24.68 9.45 -2.38
C TYR A 141 -23.62 8.90 -1.45
N VAL A 142 -22.40 9.46 -1.45
CA VAL A 142 -21.29 9.08 -0.59
C VAL A 142 -21.18 10.09 0.55
N ASP A 143 -21.14 9.61 1.79
CA ASP A 143 -21.07 10.47 2.97
C ASP A 143 -19.63 10.84 3.31
N ARG A 144 -18.69 9.92 3.14
CA ARG A 144 -17.25 10.15 3.33
C ARG A 144 -16.41 9.34 2.35
N PHE A 145 -15.32 9.95 1.90
CA PHE A 145 -14.21 9.18 1.35
C PHE A 145 -13.18 8.88 2.44
N VAL A 146 -12.64 7.66 2.44
CA VAL A 146 -11.42 7.33 3.17
C VAL A 146 -10.26 7.46 2.20
N THR A 147 -9.26 8.27 2.55
CA THR A 147 -8.11 8.52 1.66
C THR A 147 -6.79 8.51 2.42
N TYR A 148 -5.72 8.18 1.70
CA TYR A 148 -4.34 8.23 2.17
C TYR A 148 -3.60 9.48 1.68
N SER A 149 -4.32 10.35 0.96
CA SER A 149 -3.82 11.66 0.57
C SER A 149 -4.05 12.71 1.66
N ARG A 150 -3.49 13.91 1.47
CA ARG A 150 -3.69 15.04 2.38
C ARG A 150 -4.98 15.83 2.09
N ASP A 151 -5.74 15.44 1.08
CA ASP A 151 -6.93 16.17 0.65
C ASP A 151 -8.05 16.06 1.68
N LYS A 152 -8.62 17.21 2.06
CA LYS A 152 -9.75 17.29 2.98
C LYS A 152 -11.08 17.00 2.31
N GLU A 153 -11.12 17.16 1.00
CA GLU A 153 -12.29 16.95 0.16
C GLU A 153 -11.87 16.37 -1.19
N ILE A 154 -12.63 15.40 -1.71
CA ILE A 154 -12.45 14.80 -3.03
C ILE A 154 -13.80 14.80 -3.74
N PHE A 155 -13.88 15.38 -4.93
CA PHE A 155 -15.10 15.49 -5.75
C PHE A 155 -16.33 16.05 -5.01
N GLY A 156 -16.14 16.93 -4.04
CA GLY A 156 -17.20 17.52 -3.23
C GLY A 156 -17.67 16.66 -2.06
N VAL A 157 -16.92 15.61 -1.70
CA VAL A 157 -17.16 14.76 -0.52
C VAL A 157 -16.02 14.94 0.48
N GLN A 158 -16.36 15.18 1.73
CA GLN A 158 -15.40 15.28 2.84
C GLN A 158 -14.66 13.96 3.05
N THR A 159 -13.39 14.04 3.43
CA THR A 159 -12.53 12.85 3.60
C THR A 159 -12.27 12.52 5.06
N ILE A 160 -12.13 11.22 5.33
CA ILE A 160 -11.46 10.67 6.50
C ILE A 160 -10.04 10.32 6.05
N ARG A 161 -9.06 11.08 6.55
CA ARG A 161 -7.65 10.88 6.18
C ARG A 161 -7.02 9.88 7.12
N THR A 162 -6.42 8.85 6.55
CA THR A 162 -5.72 7.80 7.28
C THR A 162 -4.53 7.27 6.45
N THR A 163 -3.99 6.14 6.80
CA THR A 163 -2.92 5.46 6.06
C THR A 163 -3.20 3.96 5.98
N ASN A 164 -2.35 3.21 5.30
CA ASN A 164 -2.39 1.76 5.41
C ASN A 164 -1.99 1.33 6.82
N GLY A 165 -2.56 0.22 7.25
CA GLY A 165 -2.25 -0.39 8.54
C GLY A 165 -1.95 -1.88 8.42
N VAL A 166 -1.37 -2.42 9.47
CA VAL A 166 -1.07 -3.85 9.61
C VAL A 166 -1.49 -4.35 10.98
N ASP A 167 -1.77 -5.65 11.08
CA ASP A 167 -1.96 -6.32 12.35
C ASP A 167 -0.58 -6.72 12.89
N LEU A 168 -0.10 -5.96 13.88
CA LEU A 168 1.20 -6.21 14.50
C LEU A 168 1.27 -7.58 15.20
N HIS A 169 0.15 -8.15 15.62
CA HIS A 169 0.13 -9.47 16.27
C HIS A 169 0.46 -10.60 15.30
N GLN A 170 0.19 -10.43 14.03
CA GLN A 170 0.49 -11.40 12.97
C GLN A 170 1.92 -11.29 12.41
N ILE A 171 2.64 -10.20 12.73
CA ILE A 171 3.99 -9.96 12.22
C ILE A 171 5.00 -10.11 13.36
N LYS A 172 5.87 -11.10 13.24
CA LYS A 172 6.96 -11.30 14.19
C LYS A 172 8.02 -10.21 14.02
N PRO A 173 8.51 -9.58 15.10
CA PRO A 173 9.67 -8.70 15.01
C PRO A 173 10.93 -9.47 14.61
N VAL A 174 11.92 -8.77 14.09
CA VAL A 174 13.24 -9.35 13.83
C VAL A 174 13.93 -9.72 15.15
N THR A 175 14.62 -10.84 15.15
CA THR A 175 15.29 -11.41 16.34
C THR A 175 16.80 -11.48 16.19
N GLY A 176 17.33 -11.26 14.97
CA GLY A 176 18.78 -11.35 14.70
C GLY A 176 19.61 -10.30 15.43
N GLU A 177 20.92 -10.43 15.32
CA GLU A 177 21.91 -9.48 15.84
C GLU A 177 22.59 -8.72 14.70
N TYR A 178 23.17 -7.56 15.02
CA TYR A 178 24.01 -6.85 14.08
C TYR A 178 25.33 -7.59 13.88
N SER A 179 25.69 -7.80 12.63
CA SER A 179 27.00 -8.40 12.31
C SER A 179 28.06 -7.31 12.13
N PRO A 180 29.16 -7.35 12.87
CA PRO A 180 30.26 -6.40 12.67
C PRO A 180 30.77 -6.43 11.22
N GLY A 181 31.04 -5.26 10.65
CA GLY A 181 31.64 -5.13 9.32
C GLY A 181 30.70 -5.38 8.12
N ARG A 182 29.41 -5.67 8.34
CA ARG A 182 28.46 -5.81 7.25
C ARG A 182 27.12 -5.11 7.54
N ILE A 183 26.40 -4.72 6.48
CA ILE A 183 25.05 -4.23 6.51
C ILE A 183 24.24 -4.98 5.44
N VAL A 184 23.04 -5.43 5.80
CA VAL A 184 22.13 -6.12 4.88
C VAL A 184 20.90 -5.27 4.63
N LEU A 185 20.68 -4.91 3.37
CA LEU A 185 19.49 -4.23 2.86
C LEU A 185 18.51 -5.27 2.34
N VAL A 186 17.24 -5.21 2.69
CA VAL A 186 16.22 -6.15 2.20
C VAL A 186 15.06 -5.46 1.51
N GLY A 187 14.78 -5.85 0.27
CA GLY A 187 13.61 -5.42 -0.50
C GLY A 187 12.69 -6.61 -0.79
N VAL A 188 11.48 -6.60 -0.25
CA VAL A 188 10.47 -7.64 -0.52
C VAL A 188 9.38 -7.07 -1.42
N ALA A 189 9.23 -7.58 -2.64
CA ALA A 189 8.31 -7.01 -3.62
C ALA A 189 7.93 -7.96 -4.77
N TYR A 190 6.75 -7.74 -5.34
CA TYR A 190 6.54 -8.04 -6.75
C TYR A 190 7.19 -6.91 -7.55
N MET A 191 8.39 -7.18 -8.10
CA MET A 191 9.30 -6.18 -8.64
C MET A 191 8.74 -5.47 -9.87
N GLN A 192 8.29 -4.24 -9.70
CA GLN A 192 7.74 -3.35 -10.71
C GLN A 192 8.58 -2.06 -10.80
N ARG A 193 8.36 -1.25 -11.85
CA ARG A 193 9.09 -0.01 -12.12
C ARG A 193 9.13 0.97 -10.94
N GLN A 194 8.03 1.07 -10.18
CA GLN A 194 7.96 1.95 -9.02
C GLN A 194 8.84 1.52 -7.83
N HIS A 195 9.37 0.29 -7.82
CA HIS A 195 10.30 -0.11 -6.77
C HIS A 195 11.68 0.54 -6.93
N GLY A 196 12.15 0.74 -8.18
CA GLY A 196 13.34 1.54 -8.46
C GLY A 196 14.63 0.99 -7.87
N TYR A 197 14.74 -0.33 -7.71
CA TYR A 197 15.92 -0.97 -7.09
C TYR A 197 17.19 -0.86 -7.94
N GLU A 198 17.09 -0.53 -9.24
CA GLU A 198 18.24 -0.20 -10.07
C GLU A 198 19.06 0.98 -9.51
N ARG A 199 18.40 1.94 -8.83
CA ARG A 199 19.08 3.08 -8.21
C ARG A 199 20.01 2.65 -7.05
N LEU A 200 19.60 1.60 -6.32
CA LEU A 200 20.41 0.99 -5.25
C LEU A 200 21.53 0.13 -5.82
N ILE A 201 21.27 -0.63 -6.90
CA ILE A 201 22.29 -1.45 -7.58
C ILE A 201 23.39 -0.54 -8.15
N MET A 202 23.03 0.57 -8.79
CA MET A 202 23.98 1.58 -9.24
C MET A 202 24.76 2.22 -8.07
N GLY A 203 24.07 2.48 -6.97
CA GLY A 203 24.70 2.98 -5.75
C GLY A 203 25.71 2.01 -5.13
N LEU A 204 25.42 0.70 -5.16
CA LEU A 204 26.36 -0.34 -4.73
C LEU A 204 27.62 -0.36 -5.62
N LYS A 205 27.43 -0.21 -6.94
CA LYS A 205 28.57 -0.09 -7.86
C LYS A 205 29.47 1.07 -7.47
N GLU A 206 28.91 2.29 -7.32
CA GLU A 206 29.67 3.46 -6.91
C GLU A 206 30.34 3.28 -5.56
N TYR A 207 29.69 2.60 -4.62
CA TYR A 207 30.22 2.32 -3.29
C TYR A 207 31.43 1.41 -3.34
N TYR A 208 31.40 0.34 -4.15
CA TYR A 208 32.49 -0.62 -4.27
C TYR A 208 33.60 -0.20 -5.23
N ASP A 209 33.36 0.72 -6.15
CA ASP A 209 34.41 1.34 -6.98
C ASP A 209 35.34 2.24 -6.16
N ARG A 210 34.90 2.70 -4.98
CA ARG A 210 35.74 3.50 -4.07
C ARG A 210 36.66 2.57 -3.27
N ALA A 211 37.93 2.86 -3.26
CA ALA A 211 38.96 2.02 -2.61
C ALA A 211 38.81 1.82 -1.09
N ASN A 212 37.90 2.53 -0.45
CA ASN A 212 37.68 2.58 1.01
C ASN A 212 36.27 2.15 1.46
N ALA A 213 35.67 1.13 0.86
CA ALA A 213 34.46 0.55 1.38
C ALA A 213 34.71 -0.12 2.74
N GLU A 214 34.59 0.64 3.83
CA GLU A 214 34.86 0.17 5.20
C GLU A 214 33.99 -0.99 5.65
N ARG A 215 32.77 -1.09 5.08
CA ARG A 215 31.82 -2.14 5.40
C ARG A 215 31.30 -2.86 4.14
N LYS A 216 31.05 -4.15 4.28
CA LYS A 216 30.35 -4.90 3.22
C LYS A 216 28.86 -4.63 3.29
N VAL A 217 28.26 -4.15 2.19
CA VAL A 217 26.84 -3.90 2.06
C VAL A 217 26.22 -4.91 1.13
N TYR A 218 25.26 -5.68 1.62
CA TYR A 218 24.53 -6.69 0.86
C TYR A 218 23.12 -6.21 0.54
N LEU A 219 22.63 -6.53 -0.65
CA LEU A 219 21.28 -6.25 -1.09
C LEU A 219 20.54 -7.58 -1.35
N TYR A 220 19.52 -7.84 -0.55
CA TYR A 220 18.65 -9.01 -0.68
C TYR A 220 17.33 -8.58 -1.31
N LEU A 221 17.01 -9.10 -2.49
CA LEU A 221 15.77 -8.83 -3.21
C LEU A 221 14.93 -10.10 -3.21
N VAL A 222 13.80 -10.06 -2.50
CA VAL A 222 12.87 -11.19 -2.34
C VAL A 222 11.63 -10.96 -3.18
N GLY A 223 11.30 -11.93 -4.01
CA GLY A 223 10.11 -11.91 -4.84
C GLY A 223 10.37 -12.12 -6.32
N ASP A 224 9.37 -11.80 -7.11
CA ASP A 224 9.38 -11.90 -8.56
C ASP A 224 8.82 -10.62 -9.20
N GLY A 225 8.69 -10.57 -10.51
CA GLY A 225 8.08 -9.45 -11.22
C GLY A 225 8.81 -9.03 -12.48
N PRO A 226 8.20 -8.12 -13.27
CA PRO A 226 8.72 -7.76 -14.61
C PRO A 226 10.09 -7.08 -14.60
N GLU A 227 10.49 -6.45 -13.49
CA GLU A 227 11.79 -5.76 -13.41
C GLU A 227 12.92 -6.67 -12.88
N LYS A 228 12.63 -7.91 -12.46
CA LYS A 228 13.64 -8.81 -11.86
C LYS A 228 14.78 -9.12 -12.82
N GLU A 229 14.46 -9.49 -14.07
CA GLU A 229 15.48 -9.79 -15.09
C GLU A 229 16.36 -8.56 -15.38
N PHE A 230 15.77 -7.37 -15.43
CA PHE A 230 16.51 -6.14 -15.60
C PHE A 230 17.49 -5.90 -14.44
N TYR A 231 17.08 -6.11 -13.20
CA TYR A 231 17.97 -5.99 -12.03
C TYR A 231 19.09 -7.03 -12.06
N GLN A 232 18.80 -8.27 -12.45
CA GLN A 232 19.82 -9.32 -12.60
C GLN A 232 20.86 -8.98 -13.67
N LYS A 233 20.42 -8.40 -14.80
CA LYS A 233 21.33 -7.92 -15.85
C LYS A 233 22.24 -6.80 -15.34
N LEU A 234 21.72 -5.85 -14.55
CA LEU A 234 22.55 -4.79 -13.94
C LEU A 234 23.56 -5.35 -12.96
N VAL A 235 23.16 -6.29 -12.11
CA VAL A 235 24.07 -6.94 -11.15
C VAL A 235 25.20 -7.65 -11.88
N SER A 236 24.91 -8.36 -12.98
CA SER A 236 25.93 -9.01 -13.80
C SER A 236 26.84 -8.01 -14.49
N LEU A 237 26.28 -6.94 -15.08
CA LEU A 237 27.03 -5.88 -15.76
C LEU A 237 28.01 -5.17 -14.83
N TYR A 238 27.65 -4.99 -13.56
CA TYR A 238 28.45 -4.29 -12.57
C TYR A 238 29.31 -5.22 -11.69
N HIS A 239 29.32 -6.52 -11.96
CA HIS A 239 30.07 -7.53 -11.21
C HIS A 239 29.73 -7.54 -9.69
N LEU A 240 28.42 -7.40 -9.37
CA LEU A 240 27.93 -7.31 -7.98
C LEU A 240 27.33 -8.63 -7.47
N GLN A 241 27.61 -9.78 -8.10
CA GLN A 241 27.00 -11.07 -7.75
C GLN A 241 27.28 -11.51 -6.31
N ASP A 242 28.44 -11.13 -5.77
CA ASP A 242 28.82 -11.42 -4.38
C ASP A 242 28.05 -10.59 -3.35
N TYR A 243 27.44 -9.47 -3.77
CA TYR A 243 26.77 -8.51 -2.89
C TYR A 243 25.27 -8.44 -3.06
N VAL A 244 24.72 -8.90 -4.18
CA VAL A 244 23.29 -8.86 -4.46
C VAL A 244 22.74 -10.27 -4.59
N LYS A 245 21.78 -10.62 -3.73
CA LYS A 245 21.09 -11.90 -3.74
C LYS A 245 19.63 -11.76 -4.14
N PHE A 246 19.18 -12.62 -5.06
CA PHE A 246 17.78 -12.72 -5.45
C PHE A 246 17.18 -13.97 -4.84
N TYR A 247 16.12 -13.77 -4.08
CA TYR A 247 15.33 -14.86 -3.50
C TYR A 247 14.00 -15.00 -4.26
N PRO A 248 13.41 -16.20 -4.31
CA PRO A 248 12.07 -16.39 -4.85
C PRO A 248 11.02 -15.67 -3.99
N THR A 249 9.77 -15.71 -4.41
CA THR A 249 8.65 -15.26 -3.57
C THR A 249 8.54 -16.19 -2.36
N MET A 250 8.62 -15.61 -1.18
CA MET A 250 8.61 -16.29 0.11
C MET A 250 7.52 -15.74 1.02
N THR A 251 7.06 -16.55 1.96
CA THR A 251 6.09 -16.18 3.00
C THR A 251 6.42 -16.91 4.31
N GLY A 252 5.83 -16.45 5.41
CA GLY A 252 5.96 -17.13 6.71
C GLY A 252 7.40 -17.22 7.19
N LYS A 253 7.79 -18.37 7.73
CA LYS A 253 9.08 -18.58 8.39
C LYS A 253 10.30 -18.32 7.49
N GLU A 254 10.25 -18.74 6.23
CA GLU A 254 11.36 -18.53 5.28
C GLU A 254 11.62 -17.03 5.04
N LEU A 255 10.55 -16.24 4.92
CA LEU A 255 10.67 -14.78 4.79
C LEU A 255 11.15 -14.14 6.10
N ASP A 256 10.70 -14.65 7.25
CA ASP A 256 11.14 -14.15 8.56
C ASP A 256 12.65 -14.36 8.74
N GLU A 257 13.20 -15.49 8.31
CA GLU A 257 14.64 -15.78 8.35
C GLU A 257 15.48 -14.81 7.48
N VAL A 258 14.94 -14.35 6.37
CA VAL A 258 15.59 -13.32 5.55
C VAL A 258 15.53 -11.95 6.25
N TYR A 259 14.40 -11.59 6.85
CA TYR A 259 14.27 -10.36 7.62
C TYR A 259 15.17 -10.34 8.87
N ASP A 260 15.37 -11.48 9.53
CA ASP A 260 16.25 -11.59 10.70
C ASP A 260 17.71 -11.25 10.35
N GLN A 261 18.15 -11.49 9.12
CA GLN A 261 19.47 -11.11 8.62
C GLN A 261 19.57 -9.63 8.22
N ALA A 262 18.43 -8.97 7.97
CA ALA A 262 18.41 -7.61 7.45
C ALA A 262 18.61 -6.55 8.54
N ASP A 263 19.27 -5.47 8.18
CA ASP A 263 19.49 -4.30 9.03
C ASP A 263 18.63 -3.12 8.61
N ILE A 264 18.33 -2.97 7.31
CA ILE A 264 17.53 -1.91 6.75
C ILE A 264 16.57 -2.51 5.73
N ALA A 265 15.29 -2.20 5.86
CA ALA A 265 14.28 -2.56 4.87
C ALA A 265 14.20 -1.51 3.74
N LEU A 266 13.84 -1.96 2.54
CA LEU A 266 13.75 -1.11 1.36
C LEU A 266 12.29 -1.00 0.90
N ALA A 267 11.78 0.22 0.87
CA ALA A 267 10.47 0.49 0.31
C ALA A 267 10.55 0.68 -1.22
N SER A 268 10.23 1.84 -1.74
CA SER A 268 10.24 2.10 -3.18
C SER A 268 10.97 3.39 -3.51
N PHE A 269 11.76 3.37 -4.59
CA PHE A 269 12.63 4.47 -5.02
C PHE A 269 12.27 4.99 -6.42
N GLY A 270 11.24 4.44 -7.06
CA GLY A 270 10.88 4.74 -8.44
C GLY A 270 9.47 5.28 -8.63
N PHE A 271 8.83 5.85 -7.61
CA PHE A 271 7.48 6.40 -7.73
C PHE A 271 7.37 7.56 -8.71
N TYR A 272 8.45 8.32 -8.92
CA TYR A 272 8.51 9.34 -9.97
C TYR A 272 8.22 8.77 -11.37
N LYS A 273 8.54 7.49 -11.63
CA LYS A 273 8.23 6.80 -12.90
C LYS A 273 6.73 6.58 -13.11
N ALA A 274 5.97 6.51 -12.02
CA ALA A 274 4.50 6.43 -12.03
C ALA A 274 3.83 7.81 -11.91
N GLY A 275 4.62 8.91 -11.85
CA GLY A 275 4.09 10.27 -11.69
C GLY A 275 3.62 10.57 -10.27
N VAL A 276 3.99 9.76 -9.29
CA VAL A 276 3.69 9.97 -7.87
C VAL A 276 4.87 10.70 -7.23
N TYR A 277 4.72 11.98 -6.98
CA TYR A 277 5.79 12.85 -6.44
C TYR A 277 5.61 13.19 -4.96
N HIS A 278 4.44 12.93 -4.40
CA HIS A 278 4.09 13.25 -3.01
C HIS A 278 3.89 11.98 -2.19
N SER A 279 3.31 12.10 -1.02
CA SER A 279 3.16 10.99 -0.08
C SER A 279 2.45 9.78 -0.69
N ASN A 280 2.98 8.61 -0.41
CA ASN A 280 2.38 7.32 -0.73
C ASN A 280 2.09 6.56 0.56
N SER A 281 1.03 5.77 0.58
CA SER A 281 0.76 4.82 1.66
C SER A 281 1.11 3.41 1.20
N SER A 282 2.17 2.85 1.76
CA SER A 282 2.70 1.54 1.37
C SER A 282 2.51 0.51 2.48
N LEU A 283 1.80 -0.59 2.20
CA LEU A 283 1.71 -1.74 3.11
C LEU A 283 3.10 -2.28 3.46
N LYS A 284 4.04 -2.26 2.50
CA LYS A 284 5.43 -2.66 2.70
C LYS A 284 6.10 -1.87 3.84
N VAL A 285 5.91 -0.55 3.88
CA VAL A 285 6.46 0.29 4.96
C VAL A 285 5.85 -0.10 6.30
N CYS A 286 4.54 -0.32 6.35
CA CYS A 286 3.87 -0.77 7.57
C CYS A 286 4.42 -2.12 8.04
N GLU A 287 4.67 -3.06 7.12
CA GLU A 287 5.28 -4.36 7.43
C GLU A 287 6.73 -4.21 7.93
N CYS A 288 7.54 -3.34 7.31
CA CYS A 288 8.91 -3.07 7.75
C CYS A 288 8.94 -2.53 9.19
N LEU A 289 8.10 -1.55 9.48
CA LEU A 289 7.96 -0.99 10.82
C LEU A 289 7.44 -2.04 11.83
N ALA A 290 6.49 -2.89 11.42
CA ALA A 290 6.00 -3.99 12.25
C ALA A 290 7.06 -5.08 12.48
N LYS A 291 8.00 -5.28 11.53
CA LYS A 291 9.19 -6.12 11.71
C LYS A 291 10.19 -5.50 12.68
N GLY A 292 10.09 -4.21 12.97
CA GLY A 292 11.06 -3.48 13.78
C GLY A 292 12.32 -3.12 13.01
N LEU A 293 12.23 -2.95 11.68
CA LEU A 293 13.35 -2.51 10.84
C LEU A 293 13.19 -1.04 10.45
N PRO A 294 14.27 -0.23 10.51
CA PRO A 294 14.28 1.05 9.86
C PRO A 294 14.19 0.84 8.35
N PHE A 295 13.68 1.79 7.61
CA PHE A 295 13.48 1.64 6.18
C PHE A 295 13.97 2.81 5.37
N ALA A 296 14.43 2.52 4.14
CA ALA A 296 14.82 3.52 3.16
C ALA A 296 13.74 3.61 2.05
N THR A 297 13.48 4.83 1.59
CA THR A 297 12.47 5.12 0.58
C THR A 297 12.83 6.36 -0.24
N GLY A 298 12.35 6.40 -1.50
CA GLY A 298 12.43 7.59 -2.35
C GLY A 298 11.18 8.46 -2.33
N CYS A 299 10.23 8.22 -1.42
CA CYS A 299 8.98 8.97 -1.36
C CYS A 299 8.51 9.14 0.08
N THR A 300 7.93 10.28 0.41
CA THR A 300 7.30 10.49 1.72
C THR A 300 6.13 9.53 1.94
N ILE A 301 5.86 9.18 3.18
CA ILE A 301 4.86 8.16 3.52
C ILE A 301 3.68 8.83 4.24
N ALA A 302 2.46 8.59 3.75
CA ALA A 302 1.25 9.10 4.38
C ALA A 302 1.12 8.57 5.82
N GLY A 303 0.88 9.48 6.76
CA GLY A 303 0.76 9.15 8.19
C GLY A 303 2.09 9.00 8.93
N ILE A 304 3.22 9.15 8.24
CA ILE A 304 4.55 9.17 8.84
C ILE A 304 5.18 10.53 8.53
N GLU A 305 5.66 11.21 9.56
CA GLU A 305 6.33 12.50 9.42
C GLU A 305 7.68 12.34 8.73
N ASP A 306 8.09 13.32 7.92
CA ASP A 306 9.37 13.31 7.21
C ASP A 306 10.58 13.34 8.18
N THR A 307 10.35 13.72 9.43
CA THR A 307 11.31 13.71 10.55
C THR A 307 11.38 12.37 11.29
N CYS A 308 10.66 11.33 10.84
CA CYS A 308 10.70 10.02 11.46
C CYS A 308 12.14 9.47 11.49
N PRO A 309 12.72 9.16 12.67
CA PRO A 309 14.10 8.73 12.76
C PRO A 309 14.36 7.36 12.12
N PHE A 310 13.30 6.57 11.93
CA PHE A 310 13.37 5.23 11.34
C PHE A 310 13.18 5.23 9.82
N MET A 311 12.98 6.42 9.20
CA MET A 311 12.80 6.59 7.76
C MET A 311 14.02 7.28 7.14
N PHE A 312 14.72 6.61 6.26
CA PHE A 312 15.82 7.18 5.47
C PHE A 312 15.26 7.63 4.11
N LEU A 313 14.93 8.91 4.02
CA LEU A 313 14.34 9.49 2.82
C LEU A 313 15.43 9.91 1.83
N PHE A 314 15.24 9.52 0.56
CA PHE A 314 16.07 9.88 -0.60
C PHE A 314 15.20 10.64 -1.62
N PRO A 315 15.81 11.38 -2.57
CA PRO A 315 15.07 12.07 -3.61
C PRO A 315 14.19 11.14 -4.45
N ASN A 316 12.98 11.59 -4.78
CA ASN A 316 12.05 10.85 -5.64
C ASN A 316 12.27 11.24 -7.11
N ASP A 317 13.42 10.90 -7.64
CA ASP A 317 13.86 11.18 -9.01
C ASP A 317 14.73 10.05 -9.55
N LYS A 318 15.43 10.29 -10.65
CA LYS A 318 16.34 9.35 -11.31
C LYS A 318 17.75 9.26 -10.69
N SER A 319 18.06 10.05 -9.68
CA SER A 319 19.40 10.07 -9.06
C SER A 319 19.76 8.71 -8.44
N ILE A 320 21.03 8.40 -8.39
CA ILE A 320 21.54 7.20 -7.75
C ILE A 320 21.34 7.33 -6.24
N VAL A 321 20.95 6.25 -5.57
CA VAL A 321 20.86 6.21 -4.11
C VAL A 321 22.26 5.98 -3.52
N SER A 322 22.78 6.97 -2.82
CA SER A 322 24.10 6.84 -2.18
C SER A 322 24.06 5.79 -1.06
N ILE A 323 24.80 4.71 -1.25
CA ILE A 323 24.94 3.66 -0.22
C ILE A 323 25.72 4.16 0.97
N GLU A 324 26.73 5.00 0.75
CA GLU A 324 27.49 5.64 1.83
C GLU A 324 26.58 6.51 2.72
N GLU A 325 25.71 7.34 2.11
CA GLU A 325 24.73 8.14 2.86
C GLU A 325 23.77 7.24 3.64
N LEU A 326 23.31 6.14 3.05
CA LEU A 326 22.43 5.18 3.71
C LEU A 326 23.10 4.53 4.93
N VAL A 327 24.37 4.12 4.79
CA VAL A 327 25.17 3.58 5.89
C VAL A 327 25.34 4.61 7.00
N ASN A 328 25.68 5.86 6.65
CA ASN A 328 25.87 6.93 7.63
C ASN A 328 24.57 7.25 8.40
N LYS A 329 23.41 7.30 7.72
CA LYS A 329 22.11 7.48 8.38
C LYS A 329 21.80 6.33 9.35
N PHE A 330 22.11 5.11 8.98
CA PHE A 330 21.91 3.95 9.84
C PHE A 330 22.84 3.97 11.07
N ASP A 331 24.11 4.33 10.90
CA ASP A 331 25.06 4.46 12.01
C ASP A 331 24.65 5.60 12.96
N GLN A 332 24.18 6.72 12.43
CA GLN A 332 23.65 7.80 13.23
C GLN A 332 22.42 7.35 14.06
N LEU A 333 21.49 6.61 13.45
CA LEU A 333 20.37 6.05 14.18
C LEU A 333 20.83 5.15 15.34
N ARG A 334 21.80 4.27 15.09
CA ARG A 334 22.35 3.37 16.09
C ARG A 334 23.13 4.07 17.20
N SER A 335 23.81 5.17 16.89
CA SER A 335 24.58 5.94 17.87
C SER A 335 23.70 6.75 18.82
N GLN A 336 22.51 7.14 18.36
CA GLN A 336 21.54 7.93 19.12
C GLN A 336 20.53 7.07 19.90
N GLY A 337 20.35 5.80 19.51
CA GLY A 337 19.38 4.85 20.07
C GLY A 337 20.03 3.60 20.64
N SER A 338 19.27 2.51 20.62
CA SER A 338 19.70 1.21 21.15
C SER A 338 20.80 0.57 20.30
N LYS A 339 21.86 0.15 20.95
CA LYS A 339 22.99 -0.54 20.30
C LYS A 339 22.62 -1.96 19.86
N LEU A 340 21.63 -2.58 20.51
CA LEU A 340 21.15 -3.93 20.18
C LEU A 340 20.03 -3.87 19.14
N LYS A 341 20.06 -4.80 18.19
CA LYS A 341 19.04 -4.91 17.12
C LYS A 341 17.64 -5.14 17.71
N SER A 342 17.53 -5.97 18.73
CA SER A 342 16.28 -6.29 19.42
C SER A 342 15.65 -5.08 20.15
N GLU A 343 16.48 -4.19 20.70
CA GLU A 343 16.01 -2.96 21.36
C GLU A 343 15.50 -1.96 20.32
N LEU A 344 16.27 -1.71 19.26
CA LEU A 344 15.83 -0.85 18.16
C LEU A 344 14.56 -1.40 17.51
N ALA A 345 14.47 -2.71 17.31
CA ALA A 345 13.27 -3.34 16.78
C ALA A 345 12.05 -3.09 17.68
N LYS A 346 12.21 -3.11 18.99
CA LYS A 346 11.14 -2.78 19.96
C LYS A 346 10.72 -1.33 19.87
N GLU A 347 11.67 -0.38 19.78
CA GLU A 347 11.38 1.05 19.60
C GLU A 347 10.60 1.32 18.31
N ILE A 348 11.06 0.76 17.18
CA ILE A 348 10.39 0.89 15.88
C ILE A 348 8.99 0.29 15.94
N ARG A 349 8.83 -0.84 16.61
CA ARG A 349 7.54 -1.51 16.74
C ARG A 349 6.56 -0.75 17.63
N ASN A 350 7.03 -0.07 18.68
CA ASN A 350 6.21 0.85 19.47
C ASN A 350 5.72 2.01 18.59
N PHE A 351 6.61 2.61 17.80
CA PHE A 351 6.23 3.61 16.80
C PHE A 351 5.19 3.08 15.81
N ALA A 352 5.38 1.84 15.30
CA ALA A 352 4.42 1.20 14.40
C ALA A 352 3.03 1.03 15.05
N THR A 353 2.98 0.70 16.34
CA THR A 353 1.72 0.58 17.09
C THR A 353 0.94 1.88 17.10
N GLU A 354 1.63 3.00 17.28
CA GLU A 354 1.02 4.33 17.36
C GLU A 354 0.64 4.91 15.99
N LYS A 355 1.33 4.51 14.91
CA LYS A 355 1.17 5.14 13.59
C LYS A 355 0.47 4.28 12.57
N VAL A 356 0.75 2.96 12.54
CA VAL A 356 0.33 2.06 11.46
C VAL A 356 -0.35 0.76 11.94
N SER A 357 -0.69 0.64 13.22
CA SER A 357 -1.53 -0.49 13.66
C SER A 357 -2.91 -0.39 13.02
N MET A 358 -3.52 -1.53 12.70
CA MET A 358 -4.86 -1.56 12.11
C MET A 358 -5.88 -0.86 12.99
N GLU A 359 -5.78 -1.02 14.31
CA GLU A 359 -6.61 -0.32 15.29
C GLU A 359 -6.49 1.21 15.13
N LYS A 360 -5.26 1.72 15.07
CA LYS A 360 -5.01 3.17 14.98
C LYS A 360 -5.52 3.77 13.68
N VAL A 361 -5.28 3.10 12.55
CA VAL A 361 -5.66 3.62 11.23
C VAL A 361 -7.16 3.50 10.96
N MET A 362 -7.84 2.55 11.59
CA MET A 362 -9.30 2.39 11.47
C MET A 362 -10.08 3.24 12.47
N LYS A 363 -9.44 3.73 13.53
CA LYS A 363 -10.07 4.52 14.58
C LYS A 363 -10.93 5.69 14.04
N PRO A 364 -10.42 6.61 13.18
CA PRO A 364 -11.22 7.74 12.70
C PRO A 364 -12.42 7.29 11.84
N ILE A 365 -12.34 6.14 11.20
CA ILE A 365 -13.46 5.55 10.44
C ILE A 365 -14.52 5.01 11.40
N ILE A 366 -14.10 4.31 12.45
CA ILE A 366 -14.97 3.75 13.48
C ILE A 366 -15.68 4.88 14.25
N GLU A 367 -14.96 5.95 14.61
CA GLU A 367 -15.52 7.14 15.24
C GLU A 367 -16.62 7.75 14.37
N TYR A 368 -16.34 7.97 13.09
CA TYR A 368 -17.35 8.48 12.16
C TYR A 368 -18.58 7.55 12.03
N ILE A 369 -18.39 6.24 12.01
CA ILE A 369 -19.53 5.29 11.97
C ILE A 369 -20.39 5.44 13.24
N ASN A 370 -19.78 5.72 14.38
CA ASN A 370 -20.47 5.82 15.66
C ASN A 370 -21.21 7.16 15.88
N GLU A 371 -20.79 8.24 15.23
CA GLU A 371 -21.56 9.49 15.15
C GLU A 371 -22.97 9.24 14.57
#